data_ca26dae1e2b025adc46787b547af4bb6
#
_entry.id   ca26dae1e2b025adc46787b547af4bb6
#
_cell.length_a   1.000
_cell.length_b   1.000
_cell.length_c   1.000
_cell.angle_alpha   90.00
_cell.angle_beta   90.00
_cell.angle_gamma   90.00
#
_symmetry.space_group_name_H-M   'P 1'
#
loop_
_entity.id
_entity.type
_entity.pdbx_description
1 polymer ?
#
loop_
_entity_poly.entity_id
_entity_poly.type
_entity_poly.pdbx_seq_one_letter_code
_entity_poly.pdbx_strand_id
1 'polypeptide(L)'
;SSPNIAKEMHVGHLRSTIIGDSLSRLLEFLGHDVVRLNHVGDWGTQFGMLITYLKEEDKSSSSSVSDLVTFYKNAKKRFDDDDDFKNRSRDEVVKLQSGDEESLASWNQICDISRKEFKKIYDILNIEGLEERGESFYNPYLKGIVDLFSEEKVAEVSEGALCVFLPGYKNSDGTPMPMIIRKSDGGFLYATTDLAAVQHRIETENADRVVYVTDVGQSQHFKMVFEAAKKCGLVNDDHS
;
A
#
# COMPACT_ATOMS: atom_id res chain seq x y z
N SER A 1 9.77 -4.88 5.05
CA SER A 1 9.57 -3.77 6.00
C SER A 1 8.22 -3.07 5.77
N SER A 2 7.98 -2.55 4.58
CA SER A 2 6.70 -1.99 4.09
C SER A 2 6.03 -0.97 5.03
N PRO A 3 6.76 0.06 5.51
CA PRO A 3 6.19 1.10 6.35
C PRO A 3 5.30 2.05 5.55
N ASN A 4 4.38 2.71 6.24
CA ASN A 4 3.61 3.80 5.65
C ASN A 4 4.43 5.09 5.62
N ILE A 5 4.35 5.83 4.51
CA ILE A 5 4.95 7.16 4.37
C ILE A 5 4.37 8.13 5.42
N ALA A 6 5.20 9.06 5.87
CA ALA A 6 4.91 10.07 6.90
C ALA A 6 4.56 9.49 8.29
N LYS A 7 4.89 8.23 8.56
CA LYS A 7 4.75 7.59 9.87
C LYS A 7 6.09 7.03 10.35
N GLU A 8 6.27 7.02 11.67
CA GLU A 8 7.43 6.34 12.26
C GLU A 8 7.32 4.82 12.13
N MET A 9 8.47 4.20 11.89
CA MET A 9 8.59 2.76 12.09
C MET A 9 8.54 2.45 13.59
N HIS A 10 7.71 1.50 13.94
CA HIS A 10 7.58 1.00 15.31
C HIS A 10 8.05 -0.46 15.40
N VAL A 11 8.05 -1.03 16.60
CA VAL A 11 8.53 -2.40 16.87
C VAL A 11 7.91 -3.48 15.96
N GLY A 12 6.66 -3.29 15.52
CA GLY A 12 6.02 -4.19 14.56
C GLY A 12 6.74 -4.21 13.21
N HIS A 13 7.11 -3.03 12.68
CA HIS A 13 7.89 -2.90 11.46
C HIS A 13 9.30 -3.49 11.62
N LEU A 14 9.98 -3.22 12.75
CA LEU A 14 11.31 -3.78 13.02
C LEU A 14 11.28 -5.30 13.03
N ARG A 15 10.27 -5.90 13.65
CA ARG A 15 10.10 -7.35 13.70
C ARG A 15 9.94 -7.96 12.31
N SER A 16 9.04 -7.44 11.49
CA SER A 16 8.83 -7.94 10.12
C SER A 16 10.06 -7.73 9.24
N THR A 17 10.75 -6.59 9.40
CA THR A 17 11.99 -6.29 8.67
C THR A 17 13.10 -7.30 9.01
N ILE A 18 13.35 -7.56 10.30
CA ILE A 18 14.40 -8.50 10.76
C ILE A 18 14.07 -9.93 10.33
N ILE A 19 12.83 -10.36 10.46
CA ILE A 19 12.41 -11.71 10.05
C ILE A 19 12.53 -11.85 8.54
N GLY A 20 12.05 -10.87 7.77
CA GLY A 20 12.12 -10.88 6.31
C GLY A 20 13.55 -10.90 5.80
N ASP A 21 14.44 -10.07 6.35
CA ASP A 21 15.86 -10.06 5.99
C ASP A 21 16.55 -11.41 6.31
N SER A 22 16.26 -11.98 7.48
CA SER A 22 16.82 -13.27 7.88
C SER A 22 16.39 -14.40 6.95
N LEU A 23 15.12 -14.41 6.54
CA LEU A 23 14.60 -15.37 5.55
C LEU A 23 15.25 -15.16 4.17
N SER A 24 15.39 -13.92 3.73
CA SER A 24 16.03 -13.59 2.46
C SER A 24 17.48 -14.09 2.43
N ARG A 25 18.27 -13.77 3.47
CA ARG A 25 19.66 -14.25 3.60
C ARG A 25 19.77 -15.77 3.61
N LEU A 26 18.82 -16.45 4.27
CA LEU A 26 18.79 -17.92 4.28
C LEU A 26 18.51 -18.49 2.89
N LEU A 27 17.53 -17.94 2.17
CA LEU A 27 17.19 -18.40 0.83
C LEU A 27 18.32 -18.13 -0.17
N GLU A 28 18.96 -16.96 -0.11
CA GLU A 28 20.15 -16.65 -0.90
C GLU A 28 21.30 -17.60 -0.60
N PHE A 29 21.55 -17.92 0.68
CA PHE A 29 22.56 -18.90 1.09
C PHE A 29 22.28 -20.31 0.52
N LEU A 30 21.00 -20.66 0.37
CA LEU A 30 20.57 -21.93 -0.24
C LEU A 30 20.62 -21.89 -1.78
N GLY A 31 21.02 -20.77 -2.39
CA GLY A 31 21.20 -20.62 -3.83
C GLY A 31 19.96 -20.18 -4.60
N HIS A 32 18.94 -19.68 -3.91
CA HIS A 32 17.78 -19.07 -4.56
C HIS A 32 18.07 -17.63 -4.98
N ASP A 33 17.47 -17.20 -6.08
CA ASP A 33 17.41 -15.79 -6.48
C ASP A 33 16.29 -15.09 -5.70
N VAL A 34 16.64 -14.08 -4.90
CA VAL A 34 15.72 -13.45 -3.96
C VAL A 34 15.54 -11.97 -4.24
N VAL A 35 14.32 -11.56 -4.60
CA VAL A 35 13.94 -10.17 -4.70
C VAL A 35 13.37 -9.70 -3.36
N ARG A 36 14.02 -8.71 -2.73
CA ARG A 36 13.65 -8.15 -1.43
C ARG A 36 12.79 -6.92 -1.61
N LEU A 37 11.47 -7.07 -1.62
CA LEU A 37 10.55 -5.97 -1.88
C LEU A 37 10.16 -5.23 -0.60
N ASN A 38 10.17 -3.90 -0.69
CA ASN A 38 9.64 -2.98 0.30
C ASN A 38 8.37 -2.33 -0.26
N HIS A 39 7.22 -2.88 0.10
CA HIS A 39 5.90 -2.42 -0.36
C HIS A 39 5.41 -1.30 0.55
N VAL A 40 6.00 -0.10 0.39
CA VAL A 40 5.66 1.06 1.24
C VAL A 40 4.25 1.58 0.96
N GLY A 41 3.56 2.02 2.01
CA GLY A 41 2.27 2.68 1.88
C GLY A 41 2.45 4.14 1.47
N ASP A 42 2.72 4.36 0.19
CA ASP A 42 3.02 5.66 -0.41
C ASP A 42 1.86 6.24 -1.22
N TRP A 43 0.68 5.63 -1.15
CA TRP A 43 -0.50 6.06 -1.86
C TRP A 43 -1.73 6.07 -0.95
N GLY A 44 -2.76 6.85 -1.33
CA GLY A 44 -4.03 6.88 -0.62
C GLY A 44 -4.51 8.29 -0.25
N THR A 45 -5.72 8.35 0.29
CA THR A 45 -6.43 9.62 0.58
C THR A 45 -5.74 10.48 1.64
N GLN A 46 -4.89 9.90 2.49
CA GLN A 46 -4.10 10.66 3.47
C GLN A 46 -3.14 11.66 2.81
N PHE A 47 -2.69 11.39 1.59
CA PHE A 47 -1.77 12.29 0.90
C PHE A 47 -2.40 13.62 0.52
N GLY A 48 -3.70 13.67 0.25
CA GLY A 48 -4.38 14.95 0.06
C GLY A 48 -4.23 15.88 1.26
N MET A 49 -4.42 15.35 2.47
CA MET A 49 -4.22 16.09 3.72
C MET A 49 -2.77 16.54 3.90
N LEU A 50 -1.82 15.65 3.66
CA LEU A 50 -0.38 15.93 3.85
C LEU A 50 0.13 16.96 2.84
N ILE A 51 -0.26 16.84 1.58
CA ILE A 51 0.11 17.77 0.50
C ILE A 51 -0.49 19.14 0.75
N THR A 52 -1.79 19.22 1.11
CA THR A 52 -2.43 20.50 1.42
C THR A 52 -1.74 21.19 2.60
N TYR A 53 -1.39 20.43 3.64
CA TYR A 53 -0.69 20.96 4.79
C TYR A 53 0.71 21.45 4.42
N LEU A 54 1.47 20.70 3.63
CA LEU A 54 2.80 21.07 3.15
C LEU A 54 2.77 22.38 2.34
N LYS A 55 1.85 22.47 1.37
CA LYS A 55 1.70 23.68 0.52
C LYS A 55 1.35 24.95 1.32
N GLU A 56 0.65 24.81 2.44
CA GLU A 56 0.32 25.94 3.31
C GLU A 56 1.47 26.31 4.24
N GLU A 57 2.21 25.34 4.77
CA GLU A 57 3.40 25.59 5.59
C GLU A 57 4.53 26.24 4.78
N ASP A 58 4.83 25.79 3.56
CA ASP A 58 5.84 26.38 2.68
C ASP A 58 5.55 27.86 2.35
N LYS A 59 4.29 28.26 2.37
CA LYS A 59 3.88 29.67 2.21
C LYS A 59 4.09 30.50 3.48
N SER A 60 4.15 29.88 4.64
CA SER A 60 4.19 30.57 5.95
C SER A 60 5.57 30.62 6.59
N SER A 61 6.48 29.68 6.28
CA SER A 61 7.83 29.66 6.87
C SER A 61 8.81 28.80 6.03
N SER A 62 10.07 29.20 6.01
CA SER A 62 11.17 28.43 5.39
C SER A 62 11.61 27.23 6.23
N SER A 63 10.73 26.62 6.99
CA SER A 63 11.05 25.48 7.85
C SER A 63 10.98 24.19 7.04
N SER A 64 12.12 23.51 6.90
CA SER A 64 12.17 22.14 6.41
C SER A 64 11.31 21.24 7.29
N VAL A 65 10.55 20.30 6.69
CA VAL A 65 9.85 19.24 7.43
C VAL A 65 10.92 18.36 8.09
N SER A 66 11.31 18.74 9.32
CA SER A 66 12.36 18.04 10.07
C SER A 66 11.81 16.92 10.94
N ASP A 67 10.50 16.94 11.24
CA ASP A 67 9.82 15.95 12.06
C ASP A 67 8.51 15.52 11.38
N LEU A 68 8.57 14.38 10.68
CA LEU A 68 7.42 13.81 9.96
C LEU A 68 6.27 13.43 10.88
N VAL A 69 6.53 13.05 12.12
CA VAL A 69 5.49 12.62 13.06
C VAL A 69 4.67 13.82 13.51
N THR A 70 5.35 14.89 13.88
CA THR A 70 4.70 16.15 14.24
C THR A 70 3.95 16.73 13.03
N PHE A 71 4.56 16.68 11.85
CA PHE A 71 3.93 17.08 10.59
C PHE A 71 2.63 16.33 10.34
N TYR A 72 2.66 14.98 10.41
CA TYR A 72 1.46 14.15 10.23
C TYR A 72 0.39 14.45 11.29
N LYS A 73 0.77 14.55 12.56
CA LYS A 73 -0.18 14.85 13.65
C LYS A 73 -0.87 16.20 13.47
N ASN A 74 -0.11 17.22 13.08
CA ASN A 74 -0.65 18.55 12.85
C ASN A 74 -1.59 18.60 11.64
N ALA A 75 -1.19 17.98 10.53
CA ALA A 75 -2.02 17.85 9.34
C ALA A 75 -3.33 17.09 9.66
N LYS A 76 -3.24 15.98 10.41
CA LYS A 76 -4.40 15.19 10.82
C LYS A 76 -5.32 15.96 11.75
N LYS A 77 -4.77 16.65 12.75
CA LYS A 77 -5.56 17.49 13.66
C LYS A 77 -6.32 18.55 12.87
N ARG A 78 -5.65 19.24 11.95
CA ARG A 78 -6.28 20.27 11.14
C ARG A 78 -7.37 19.69 10.21
N PHE A 79 -7.13 18.51 9.66
CA PHE A 79 -8.13 17.81 8.85
C PHE A 79 -9.39 17.46 9.65
N ASP A 80 -9.23 17.14 10.94
CA ASP A 80 -10.37 16.81 11.81
C ASP A 80 -11.14 18.05 12.28
N ASP A 81 -10.43 19.17 12.52
CA ASP A 81 -10.96 20.38 13.15
C ASP A 81 -11.44 21.47 12.14
N ASP A 82 -11.04 21.41 10.86
CA ASP A 82 -11.25 22.44 9.84
C ASP A 82 -11.91 21.85 8.58
N ASP A 83 -13.21 22.09 8.40
CA ASP A 83 -13.97 21.56 7.26
C ASP A 83 -13.51 22.14 5.91
N ASP A 84 -13.03 23.39 5.86
CA ASP A 84 -12.48 23.97 4.65
C ASP A 84 -11.15 23.31 4.26
N PHE A 85 -10.28 23.05 5.23
CA PHE A 85 -9.06 22.29 5.00
C PHE A 85 -9.35 20.87 4.53
N LYS A 86 -10.35 20.23 5.11
CA LYS A 86 -10.80 18.88 4.74
C LYS A 86 -11.29 18.81 3.29
N ASN A 87 -12.04 19.81 2.85
CA ASN A 87 -12.51 19.89 1.46
C ASN A 87 -11.34 20.10 0.50
N ARG A 88 -10.43 21.05 0.77
CA ARG A 88 -9.22 21.25 -0.03
C ARG A 88 -8.34 19.98 -0.08
N SER A 89 -8.25 19.25 1.02
CA SER A 89 -7.52 17.98 1.08
C SER A 89 -8.13 16.91 0.17
N ARG A 90 -9.46 16.87 0.05
CA ARG A 90 -10.15 15.96 -0.88
C ARG A 90 -9.89 16.34 -2.34
N ASP A 91 -9.95 17.64 -2.64
CA ASP A 91 -9.63 18.15 -3.98
C ASP A 91 -8.17 17.85 -4.35
N GLU A 92 -7.27 17.93 -3.39
CA GLU A 92 -5.85 17.62 -3.57
C GLU A 92 -5.60 16.13 -3.88
N VAL A 93 -6.40 15.22 -3.30
CA VAL A 93 -6.36 13.79 -3.69
C VAL A 93 -6.68 13.62 -5.17
N VAL A 94 -7.72 14.33 -5.65
CA VAL A 94 -8.12 14.25 -7.07
C VAL A 94 -7.01 14.79 -7.97
N LYS A 95 -6.38 15.92 -7.61
CA LYS A 95 -5.23 16.47 -8.33
C LYS A 95 -4.07 15.49 -8.40
N LEU A 96 -3.67 14.92 -7.25
CA LEU A 96 -2.60 13.93 -7.19
C LEU A 96 -2.91 12.72 -8.10
N GLN A 97 -4.13 12.21 -8.04
CA GLN A 97 -4.55 11.07 -8.86
C GLN A 97 -4.65 11.38 -10.36
N SER A 98 -4.92 12.64 -10.72
CA SER A 98 -4.93 13.09 -12.12
C SER A 98 -3.55 13.44 -12.67
N GLY A 99 -2.49 13.36 -11.83
CA GLY A 99 -1.12 13.62 -12.26
C GLY A 99 -0.72 15.10 -12.25
N ASP A 100 -1.37 15.94 -11.45
CA ASP A 100 -1.00 17.34 -11.29
C ASP A 100 0.45 17.47 -10.83
N GLU A 101 1.25 18.25 -11.56
CA GLU A 101 2.71 18.35 -11.36
C GLU A 101 3.08 18.88 -9.96
N GLU A 102 2.35 19.88 -9.45
CA GLU A 102 2.62 20.48 -8.14
C GLU A 102 2.28 19.49 -7.01
N SER A 103 1.19 18.77 -7.15
CA SER A 103 0.78 17.74 -6.20
C SER A 103 1.75 16.55 -6.20
N LEU A 104 2.22 16.12 -7.36
CA LEU A 104 3.23 15.08 -7.49
C LEU A 104 4.59 15.52 -6.91
N ALA A 105 5.00 16.78 -7.11
CA ALA A 105 6.23 17.32 -6.52
C ALA A 105 6.16 17.31 -4.99
N SER A 106 5.05 17.76 -4.43
CA SER A 106 4.80 17.74 -2.98
C SER A 106 4.75 16.32 -2.41
N TRP A 107 4.10 15.40 -3.11
CA TRP A 107 4.06 13.99 -2.77
C TRP A 107 5.45 13.37 -2.75
N ASN A 108 6.26 13.59 -3.78
CA ASN A 108 7.65 13.13 -3.86
C ASN A 108 8.48 13.65 -2.69
N GLN A 109 8.34 14.94 -2.34
CA GLN A 109 9.04 15.54 -1.20
C GLN A 109 8.73 14.82 0.12
N ILE A 110 7.44 14.53 0.41
CA ILE A 110 7.02 13.80 1.61
C ILE A 110 7.58 12.37 1.62
N CYS A 111 7.54 11.69 0.47
CA CYS A 111 8.08 10.35 0.31
C CYS A 111 9.60 10.32 0.55
N ASP A 112 10.35 11.27 -0.02
CA ASP A 112 11.81 11.33 0.11
C ASP A 112 12.28 11.62 1.54
N ILE A 113 11.54 12.43 2.28
CA ILE A 113 11.82 12.66 3.70
C ILE A 113 11.61 11.35 4.48
N SER A 114 10.51 10.64 4.23
CA SER A 114 10.20 9.36 4.88
C SER A 114 11.26 8.29 4.56
N ARG A 115 11.68 8.18 3.30
CA ARG A 115 12.73 7.24 2.86
C ARG A 115 14.05 7.48 3.59
N LYS A 116 14.42 8.74 3.80
CA LYS A 116 15.63 9.10 4.57
C LYS A 116 15.55 8.62 6.01
N GLU A 117 14.38 8.75 6.65
CA GLU A 117 14.18 8.25 8.01
C GLU A 117 14.20 6.71 8.07
N PHE A 118 13.55 6.03 7.13
CA PHE A 118 13.59 4.57 7.06
C PHE A 118 15.00 4.06 6.82
N LYS A 119 15.77 4.74 5.95
CA LYS A 119 17.16 4.36 5.67
C LYS A 119 18.04 4.37 6.92
N LYS A 120 17.87 5.33 7.84
CA LYS A 120 18.63 5.35 9.10
C LYS A 120 18.43 4.06 9.91
N ILE A 121 17.20 3.56 9.93
CA ILE A 121 16.86 2.32 10.64
C ILE A 121 17.42 1.11 9.91
N TYR A 122 17.32 1.07 8.58
CA TYR A 122 17.91 -0.02 7.77
C TYR A 122 19.43 -0.07 7.94
N ASP A 123 20.10 1.07 7.95
CA ASP A 123 21.54 1.16 8.17
C ASP A 123 21.94 0.62 9.55
N ILE A 124 21.21 0.97 10.62
CA ILE A 124 21.44 0.43 11.98
C ILE A 124 21.25 -1.09 12.03
N LEU A 125 20.26 -1.62 11.32
CA LEU A 125 19.96 -3.06 11.28
C LEU A 125 20.81 -3.82 10.27
N ASN A 126 21.67 -3.15 9.50
CA ASN A 126 22.43 -3.72 8.39
C ASN A 126 21.52 -4.43 7.35
N ILE A 127 20.39 -3.79 7.02
CA ILE A 127 19.45 -4.25 6.00
C ILE A 127 19.83 -3.60 4.68
N GLU A 128 20.12 -4.44 3.69
CA GLU A 128 20.56 -4.03 2.36
C GLU A 128 19.72 -4.71 1.25
N GLY A 129 19.80 -4.18 0.04
CA GLY A 129 19.17 -4.78 -1.13
C GLY A 129 17.65 -4.68 -1.16
N LEU A 130 17.04 -3.77 -0.39
CA LEU A 130 15.61 -3.51 -0.46
C LEU A 130 15.27 -2.76 -1.75
N GLU A 131 14.41 -3.35 -2.55
CA GLU A 131 13.82 -2.72 -3.73
C GLU A 131 12.44 -2.14 -3.35
N GLU A 132 12.29 -0.84 -3.48
CA GLU A 132 11.03 -0.19 -3.16
C GLU A 132 10.05 -0.30 -4.32
N ARG A 133 8.91 -0.93 -4.06
CA ARG A 133 7.72 -0.95 -4.93
C ARG A 133 6.51 -0.70 -4.06
N GLY A 134 6.27 0.59 -3.80
CA GLY A 134 5.15 1.03 -2.99
C GLY A 134 3.79 0.83 -3.68
N GLU A 135 2.73 1.16 -2.96
CA GLU A 135 1.36 1.08 -3.49
C GLU A 135 1.20 1.87 -4.79
N SER A 136 1.87 3.03 -4.90
CA SER A 136 1.83 3.90 -6.10
C SER A 136 2.36 3.23 -7.36
N PHE A 137 3.34 2.31 -7.23
CA PHE A 137 3.90 1.56 -8.34
C PHE A 137 2.83 0.74 -9.08
N TYR A 138 1.82 0.26 -8.36
CA TYR A 138 0.79 -0.61 -8.93
C TYR A 138 -0.40 0.15 -9.52
N ASN A 139 -0.48 1.48 -9.40
CA ASN A 139 -1.59 2.29 -9.91
C ASN A 139 -1.94 2.01 -11.40
N PRO A 140 -0.97 1.85 -12.32
CA PRO A 140 -1.27 1.55 -13.73
C PRO A 140 -1.95 0.18 -13.95
N TYR A 141 -1.82 -0.74 -13.01
CA TYR A 141 -2.32 -2.11 -13.12
C TYR A 141 -3.72 -2.30 -12.51
N LEU A 142 -4.18 -1.38 -11.64
CA LEU A 142 -5.41 -1.54 -10.85
C LEU A 142 -6.66 -1.74 -11.71
N LYS A 143 -6.76 -0.97 -12.82
CA LYS A 143 -7.88 -1.15 -13.75
C LYS A 143 -7.87 -2.53 -14.37
N GLY A 144 -6.71 -3.03 -14.79
CA GLY A 144 -6.57 -4.38 -15.37
C GLY A 144 -7.02 -5.47 -14.41
N ILE A 145 -6.73 -5.36 -13.12
CA ILE A 145 -7.23 -6.28 -12.10
C ILE A 145 -8.76 -6.29 -12.04
N VAL A 146 -9.37 -5.11 -11.99
CA VAL A 146 -10.83 -4.99 -11.95
C VAL A 146 -11.49 -5.58 -13.20
N ASP A 147 -10.92 -5.31 -14.37
CA ASP A 147 -11.40 -5.84 -15.65
C ASP A 147 -11.28 -7.38 -15.66
N LEU A 148 -10.13 -7.94 -15.28
CA LEU A 148 -9.89 -9.38 -15.21
C LEU A 148 -10.86 -10.09 -14.26
N PHE A 149 -11.05 -9.59 -13.05
CA PHE A 149 -11.96 -10.19 -12.08
C PHE A 149 -13.43 -10.13 -12.50
N SER A 150 -13.78 -9.15 -13.33
CA SER A 150 -15.12 -9.00 -13.91
C SER A 150 -15.33 -9.97 -15.09
N GLU A 151 -14.36 -10.10 -15.98
CA GLU A 151 -14.38 -11.01 -17.13
C GLU A 151 -14.44 -12.47 -16.70
N GLU A 152 -13.63 -12.84 -15.71
CA GLU A 152 -13.61 -14.19 -15.11
C GLU A 152 -14.81 -14.46 -14.19
N LYS A 153 -15.72 -13.48 -14.00
CA LYS A 153 -16.92 -13.58 -13.15
C LYS A 153 -16.61 -13.96 -11.70
N VAL A 154 -15.44 -13.56 -11.22
CA VAL A 154 -15.00 -13.75 -9.83
C VAL A 154 -15.53 -12.63 -8.95
N ALA A 155 -15.71 -11.44 -9.51
CA ALA A 155 -16.27 -10.28 -8.83
C ALA A 155 -17.71 -10.00 -9.29
N GLU A 156 -18.54 -9.52 -8.35
CA GLU A 156 -19.93 -9.13 -8.59
C GLU A 156 -20.23 -7.76 -7.97
N VAL A 157 -21.24 -7.07 -8.48
CA VAL A 157 -21.66 -5.78 -7.93
C VAL A 157 -22.51 -6.00 -6.70
N SER A 158 -22.09 -5.41 -5.59
CA SER A 158 -22.82 -5.39 -4.31
C SER A 158 -22.83 -3.97 -3.75
N GLU A 159 -24.01 -3.42 -3.48
CA GLU A 159 -24.22 -2.06 -2.96
C GLU A 159 -23.48 -0.98 -3.77
N GLY A 160 -23.41 -1.16 -5.10
CA GLY A 160 -22.73 -0.25 -6.01
C GLY A 160 -21.21 -0.40 -6.08
N ALA A 161 -20.60 -1.21 -5.22
CA ALA A 161 -19.18 -1.56 -5.26
C ALA A 161 -18.95 -2.88 -6.01
N LEU A 162 -17.76 -3.08 -6.55
CA LEU A 162 -17.37 -4.38 -7.13
C LEU A 162 -16.64 -5.20 -6.06
N CYS A 163 -17.18 -6.37 -5.74
CA CYS A 163 -16.78 -7.19 -4.61
C CYS A 163 -16.48 -8.63 -5.02
N VAL A 164 -15.53 -9.24 -4.34
CA VAL A 164 -15.27 -10.69 -4.38
C VAL A 164 -15.79 -11.31 -3.09
N PHE A 165 -16.63 -12.33 -3.20
CA PHE A 165 -17.11 -13.11 -2.07
C PHE A 165 -16.40 -14.47 -2.04
N LEU A 166 -15.79 -14.77 -0.91
CA LEU A 166 -15.05 -16.00 -0.70
C LEU A 166 -15.75 -16.86 0.36
N PRO A 167 -15.84 -18.19 0.18
CA PRO A 167 -16.46 -19.08 1.14
C PRO A 167 -15.76 -19.02 2.51
N GLY A 168 -16.53 -19.00 3.58
CA GLY A 168 -15.99 -19.06 4.94
C GLY A 168 -15.70 -17.69 5.58
N TYR A 169 -15.64 -16.60 4.82
CA TYR A 169 -15.43 -15.25 5.36
C TYR A 169 -16.78 -14.58 5.62
N LYS A 170 -16.98 -14.15 6.86
CA LYS A 170 -18.23 -13.55 7.33
C LYS A 170 -17.98 -12.29 8.16
N ASN A 171 -18.89 -11.36 8.05
CA ASN A 171 -19.00 -10.21 8.94
C ASN A 171 -19.46 -10.66 10.35
N SER A 172 -19.40 -9.76 11.31
CA SER A 172 -19.81 -10.02 12.70
C SER A 172 -21.31 -10.39 12.84
N ASP A 173 -22.12 -9.98 11.88
CA ASP A 173 -23.57 -10.31 11.80
C ASP A 173 -23.86 -11.64 11.07
N GLY A 174 -22.81 -12.34 10.61
CA GLY A 174 -22.92 -13.61 9.89
C GLY A 174 -23.14 -13.50 8.39
N THR A 175 -23.30 -12.30 7.85
CA THR A 175 -23.40 -12.07 6.39
C THR A 175 -22.04 -12.34 5.69
N PRO A 176 -22.02 -12.71 4.39
CA PRO A 176 -20.78 -12.85 3.63
C PRO A 176 -19.95 -11.58 3.69
N MET A 177 -18.65 -11.71 3.97
CA MET A 177 -17.73 -10.57 3.97
C MET A 177 -17.28 -10.25 2.54
N PRO A 178 -17.53 -9.03 2.02
CA PRO A 178 -17.06 -8.63 0.72
C PRO A 178 -15.59 -8.23 0.77
N MET A 179 -14.77 -8.70 -0.15
CA MET A 179 -13.49 -8.07 -0.49
C MET A 179 -13.75 -7.06 -1.61
N ILE A 180 -13.76 -5.80 -1.26
CA ILE A 180 -14.06 -4.73 -2.20
C ILE A 180 -12.82 -4.46 -3.06
N ILE A 181 -12.93 -4.61 -4.39
CA ILE A 181 -11.87 -4.32 -5.35
C ILE A 181 -12.09 -3.01 -6.11
N ARG A 182 -13.31 -2.48 -6.14
CA ARG A 182 -13.61 -1.14 -6.61
C ARG A 182 -14.80 -0.57 -5.83
N LYS A 183 -14.63 0.62 -5.27
CA LYS A 183 -15.70 1.32 -4.55
C LYS A 183 -16.80 1.81 -5.49
N SER A 184 -17.94 2.17 -4.93
CA SER A 184 -19.08 2.75 -5.68
C SER A 184 -18.75 4.10 -6.33
N ASP A 185 -17.77 4.86 -5.78
CA ASP A 185 -17.25 6.10 -6.35
C ASP A 185 -16.19 5.88 -7.44
N GLY A 186 -15.88 4.62 -7.78
CA GLY A 186 -14.87 4.23 -8.75
C GLY A 186 -13.46 4.09 -8.20
N GLY A 187 -13.21 4.45 -6.95
CA GLY A 187 -11.90 4.38 -6.30
C GLY A 187 -11.47 2.94 -6.01
N PHE A 188 -10.17 2.71 -6.00
CA PHE A 188 -9.55 1.43 -5.65
C PHE A 188 -9.20 1.37 -4.17
N LEU A 189 -9.04 0.16 -3.65
CA LEU A 189 -8.66 -0.13 -2.28
C LEU A 189 -7.36 -0.94 -2.24
N TYR A 190 -6.78 -1.06 -1.04
CA TYR A 190 -5.55 -1.85 -0.83
C TYR A 190 -5.67 -3.30 -1.31
N ALA A 191 -6.86 -3.91 -1.27
CA ALA A 191 -7.08 -5.25 -1.81
C ALA A 191 -6.79 -5.32 -3.33
N THR A 192 -7.15 -4.29 -4.09
CA THR A 192 -6.88 -4.21 -5.53
C THR A 192 -5.38 -4.04 -5.78
N THR A 193 -4.72 -3.22 -4.97
CA THR A 193 -3.27 -3.01 -5.03
C THR A 193 -2.51 -4.30 -4.73
N ASP A 194 -2.94 -5.05 -3.70
CA ASP A 194 -2.32 -6.33 -3.36
C ASP A 194 -2.53 -7.40 -4.43
N LEU A 195 -3.70 -7.45 -5.06
CA LEU A 195 -3.94 -8.33 -6.21
C LEU A 195 -3.07 -7.96 -7.42
N ALA A 196 -2.91 -6.67 -7.70
CA ALA A 196 -2.00 -6.18 -8.74
C ALA A 196 -0.54 -6.53 -8.41
N ALA A 197 -0.17 -6.44 -7.15
CA ALA A 197 1.16 -6.84 -6.69
C ALA A 197 1.40 -8.35 -6.85
N VAL A 198 0.42 -9.19 -6.55
CA VAL A 198 0.49 -10.65 -6.79
C VAL A 198 0.68 -10.92 -8.27
N GLN A 199 -0.18 -10.35 -9.13
CA GLN A 199 -0.08 -10.51 -10.58
C GLN A 199 1.31 -10.13 -11.10
N HIS A 200 1.80 -8.94 -10.73
CA HIS A 200 3.10 -8.43 -11.17
C HIS A 200 4.24 -9.37 -10.77
N ARG A 201 4.23 -9.87 -9.53
CA ARG A 201 5.27 -10.78 -9.02
C ARG A 201 5.28 -12.12 -9.74
N ILE A 202 4.11 -12.65 -10.10
CA ILE A 202 4.01 -13.91 -10.82
C ILE A 202 4.31 -13.72 -12.32
N GLU A 203 3.67 -12.77 -12.99
CA GLU A 203 3.73 -12.65 -14.45
C GLU A 203 4.94 -11.88 -14.95
N THR A 204 5.40 -10.85 -14.22
CA THR A 204 6.50 -10.00 -14.65
C THR A 204 7.85 -10.44 -14.08
N GLU A 205 7.86 -10.81 -12.80
CA GLU A 205 9.09 -11.23 -12.12
C GLU A 205 9.31 -12.74 -12.18
N ASN A 206 8.32 -13.50 -12.65
CA ASN A 206 8.34 -14.96 -12.74
C ASN A 206 8.69 -15.62 -11.39
N ALA A 207 8.11 -15.11 -10.31
CA ALA A 207 8.35 -15.62 -8.98
C ALA A 207 7.69 -16.99 -8.78
N ASP A 208 8.48 -18.01 -8.44
CA ASP A 208 7.97 -19.34 -8.05
C ASP A 208 7.31 -19.32 -6.67
N ARG A 209 7.81 -18.42 -5.80
CA ARG A 209 7.32 -18.26 -4.43
C ARG A 209 7.30 -16.80 -4.01
N VAL A 210 6.20 -16.37 -3.37
CA VAL A 210 6.08 -15.05 -2.78
C VAL A 210 5.83 -15.17 -1.28
N VAL A 211 6.73 -14.60 -0.48
CA VAL A 211 6.67 -14.66 0.99
C VAL A 211 6.29 -13.30 1.55
N TYR A 212 5.14 -13.22 2.22
CA TYR A 212 4.67 -12.02 2.91
C TYR A 212 4.97 -12.13 4.40
N VAL A 213 5.81 -11.24 4.91
CA VAL A 213 6.16 -11.16 6.33
C VAL A 213 5.40 -10.00 6.95
N THR A 214 4.29 -10.31 7.62
CA THR A 214 3.34 -9.31 8.12
C THR A 214 2.93 -9.60 9.57
N ASP A 215 2.24 -8.67 10.20
CA ASP A 215 1.62 -8.89 11.50
C ASP A 215 0.42 -9.84 11.38
N VAL A 216 0.13 -10.58 12.45
CA VAL A 216 -0.99 -11.52 12.50
C VAL A 216 -2.35 -10.88 12.21
N GLY A 217 -2.51 -9.59 12.52
CA GLY A 217 -3.72 -8.82 12.18
C GLY A 217 -3.99 -8.71 10.69
N GLN A 218 -2.96 -8.88 9.84
CA GLN A 218 -3.09 -8.87 8.37
C GLN A 218 -3.41 -10.26 7.79
N SER A 219 -3.38 -11.32 8.60
CA SER A 219 -3.50 -12.70 8.11
C SER A 219 -4.80 -12.97 7.35
N GLN A 220 -5.92 -12.44 7.83
CA GLN A 220 -7.21 -12.63 7.16
C GLN A 220 -7.23 -11.94 5.80
N HIS A 221 -6.71 -10.71 5.73
CA HIS A 221 -6.61 -9.97 4.47
C HIS A 221 -5.80 -10.73 3.43
N PHE A 222 -4.59 -11.16 3.75
CA PHE A 222 -3.73 -11.87 2.78
C PHE A 222 -4.30 -13.24 2.40
N LYS A 223 -4.95 -13.96 3.32
CA LYS A 223 -5.67 -15.19 2.96
C LYS A 223 -6.73 -14.92 1.91
N MET A 224 -7.55 -13.86 2.09
CA MET A 224 -8.56 -13.47 1.10
C MET A 224 -7.93 -13.07 -0.24
N VAL A 225 -6.82 -12.31 -0.23
CA VAL A 225 -6.10 -11.92 -1.46
C VAL A 225 -5.62 -13.16 -2.22
N PHE A 226 -4.99 -14.13 -1.54
CA PHE A 226 -4.47 -15.34 -2.19
C PHE A 226 -5.59 -16.24 -2.71
N GLU A 227 -6.67 -16.41 -1.94
CA GLU A 227 -7.84 -17.19 -2.39
C GLU A 227 -8.53 -16.53 -3.59
N ALA A 228 -8.64 -15.20 -3.59
CA ALA A 228 -9.19 -14.47 -4.73
C ALA A 228 -8.29 -14.56 -5.96
N ALA A 229 -6.97 -14.43 -5.79
CA ALA A 229 -5.98 -14.58 -6.86
C ALA A 229 -6.04 -15.99 -7.47
N LYS A 230 -6.14 -17.03 -6.62
CA LYS A 230 -6.30 -18.43 -7.08
C LYS A 230 -7.63 -18.63 -7.82
N LYS A 231 -8.73 -18.11 -7.28
CA LYS A 231 -10.06 -18.21 -7.92
C LYS A 231 -10.11 -17.51 -9.28
N CYS A 232 -9.33 -16.46 -9.48
CA CYS A 232 -9.21 -15.71 -10.73
C CYS A 232 -8.15 -16.30 -11.69
N GLY A 233 -7.42 -17.35 -11.28
CA GLY A 233 -6.39 -17.98 -12.10
C GLY A 233 -5.05 -17.22 -12.17
N LEU A 234 -4.86 -16.18 -11.36
CA LEU A 234 -3.57 -15.48 -11.24
C LEU A 234 -2.49 -16.33 -10.57
N VAL A 235 -2.89 -17.23 -9.69
CA VAL A 235 -2.00 -18.16 -8.97
C VAL A 235 -2.51 -19.57 -9.18
N ASN A 236 -1.63 -20.47 -9.58
CA ASN A 236 -1.90 -21.90 -9.72
C ASN A 236 -1.27 -22.68 -8.56
N ASP A 237 -1.39 -24.02 -8.59
CA ASP A 237 -0.87 -24.89 -7.52
C ASP A 237 0.68 -24.99 -7.52
N ASP A 238 1.37 -24.55 -8.57
CA ASP A 238 2.83 -24.52 -8.67
C ASP A 238 3.43 -23.30 -7.93
N HIS A 239 2.63 -22.28 -7.65
CA HIS A 239 3.03 -21.10 -6.90
C HIS A 239 2.73 -21.27 -5.40
N SER A 240 3.64 -20.86 -4.53
CA SER A 240 3.49 -20.94 -3.07
C SER A 240 3.91 -19.64 -2.35
#